data_031bd524f696387e850fe6590244254e
#
_entry.id   031bd524f696387e850fe6590244254e
#
_cell.length_a   1.000
_cell.length_b   1.000
_cell.length_c   1.000
_cell.angle_alpha   90.00
_cell.angle_beta   90.00
_cell.angle_gamma   90.00
#
_symmetry.space_group_name_H-M   'P 1'
#
loop_
_entity.id
_entity.type
_entity.pdbx_description
1 polymer ?
#
loop_
_entity_poly.entity_id
_entity_poly.type
_entity_poly.pdbx_seq_one_letter_code
_entity_poly.pdbx_strand_id
1 'polypeptide(L)'
;MEKLERYRGHFYNWYDTRTLQPLHPQYVSSVDSGNLAGSLLTLQAGLAELKDQPVLPANAFQGLQATLLVLVEQLPSSSTTDLAKKVKLLQDALTPNDPPRTLSDADSWLNEIQRIGGELVAWLPAEIDIDGELYCWVQAFDQQSCALRDDLRYLTPELEHFSSIPTLAELATQGSAYKGAVERFRTIDDLVGRCRELAVMDFEFLYDTTSGLLSIGYDVSERRRDPSCYDLLASEARLASFLLIAQEQLPQKHWFALGRLLTSHGGDVSLISWSGSMFEYLMPQLIMPSYDHTLLHQTCKAAVSRQIEYGRQRAVPWGISESCYNATDMNQVYQYRAFGVPGLGLKRGLGDDLVIAPYASALALTVMPLEACRNLQTLAASGFLGDYGFYEAVDYTPSRVPRGKNQAIVHTFMAHHQGMSLLAFEHVLLNQPMQRRFMSDPLARATELLLQERVPKKGTSLHLHAAEVSAAARPAASAAGAILRVVTDPNTPIPEVHLLSNGRYHVIATHARGGYSRWRDLAVTRWREDATCDCWGTFIYLRDR
;
A
#
# COMPACT_ATOMS: atom_id res chain seq x y z
N MET A 1 11.63 13.07 -17.41
CA MET A 1 10.24 13.25 -17.86
C MET A 1 10.14 14.23 -19.04
N GLU A 2 10.73 15.42 -18.98
CA GLU A 2 10.61 16.47 -20.02
C GLU A 2 11.06 16.03 -21.44
N LYS A 3 12.02 15.12 -21.53
CA LYS A 3 12.51 14.57 -22.80
C LYS A 3 11.68 13.44 -23.38
N LEU A 4 10.71 12.93 -22.63
CA LEU A 4 9.85 11.84 -23.07
C LEU A 4 8.75 12.38 -23.99
N GLU A 5 8.49 11.67 -25.09
CA GLU A 5 7.36 11.96 -25.96
C GLU A 5 6.03 11.74 -25.23
N ARG A 6 5.06 12.62 -25.46
CA ARG A 6 3.75 12.59 -24.80
C ARG A 6 2.63 12.68 -25.81
N TYR A 7 1.52 12.03 -25.52
CA TYR A 7 0.30 12.14 -26.31
C TYR A 7 -0.76 12.94 -25.55
N ARG A 8 -1.13 14.12 -26.02
CA ARG A 8 -2.09 15.05 -25.36
C ARG A 8 -1.71 15.34 -23.90
N GLY A 9 -0.43 15.43 -23.60
CA GLY A 9 0.07 15.62 -22.24
C GLY A 9 0.32 14.33 -21.45
N HIS A 10 -0.26 13.20 -21.86
CA HIS A 10 -0.05 11.91 -21.23
C HIS A 10 1.28 11.29 -21.57
N PHE A 11 1.85 10.54 -20.63
CA PHE A 11 2.97 9.65 -20.88
C PHE A 11 2.47 8.30 -21.40
N TYR A 12 3.26 7.66 -22.25
CA TYR A 12 3.01 6.27 -22.64
C TYR A 12 3.37 5.32 -21.51
N ASN A 13 2.80 4.14 -21.48
CA ASN A 13 3.06 3.17 -20.43
C ASN A 13 4.52 2.67 -20.42
N TRP A 14 5.18 2.63 -21.59
CA TRP A 14 6.51 2.08 -21.71
C TRP A 14 7.41 2.91 -22.62
N TYR A 15 8.67 3.11 -22.17
CA TYR A 15 9.73 3.77 -22.92
C TYR A 15 11.00 2.92 -22.89
N ASP A 16 11.75 2.93 -23.98
CA ASP A 16 13.12 2.44 -23.97
C ASP A 16 14.01 3.37 -23.13
N THR A 17 14.67 2.83 -22.12
CA THR A 17 15.46 3.62 -21.17
C THR A 17 16.73 4.22 -21.76
N ARG A 18 17.19 3.73 -22.91
CA ARG A 18 18.40 4.23 -23.60
C ARG A 18 18.06 5.31 -24.62
N THR A 19 17.00 5.07 -25.41
CA THR A 19 16.60 6.00 -26.49
C THR A 19 15.54 7.00 -26.08
N LEU A 20 14.84 6.76 -24.95
CA LEU A 20 13.69 7.52 -24.46
C LEU A 20 12.49 7.51 -25.43
N GLN A 21 12.48 6.59 -26.38
CA GLN A 21 11.37 6.45 -27.34
C GLN A 21 10.26 5.58 -26.74
N PRO A 22 8.98 5.87 -27.04
CA PRO A 22 7.87 5.00 -26.65
C PRO A 22 8.01 3.60 -27.25
N LEU A 23 7.72 2.58 -26.46
CA LEU A 23 7.65 1.19 -26.92
C LEU A 23 6.24 0.85 -27.40
N HIS A 24 6.14 -0.10 -28.33
CA HIS A 24 4.85 -0.62 -28.80
C HIS A 24 4.28 -1.69 -27.86
N PRO A 25 2.94 -1.74 -27.69
CA PRO A 25 1.97 -0.77 -28.23
C PRO A 25 2.11 0.61 -27.55
N GLN A 26 1.96 1.68 -28.33
CA GLN A 26 1.94 3.04 -27.79
C GLN A 26 0.61 3.27 -27.06
N TYR A 27 0.60 2.95 -25.78
CA TYR A 27 -0.61 2.92 -24.94
C TYR A 27 -0.58 4.00 -23.87
N VAL A 28 -1.70 4.69 -23.70
CA VAL A 28 -1.95 5.66 -22.63
C VAL A 28 -2.96 5.05 -21.66
N SER A 29 -2.57 4.87 -20.42
CA SER A 29 -3.47 4.42 -19.34
C SER A 29 -4.10 5.62 -18.63
N SER A 30 -5.40 5.55 -18.38
CA SER A 30 -6.11 6.62 -17.67
C SER A 30 -5.75 6.63 -16.18
N VAL A 31 -5.56 5.48 -15.57
CA VAL A 31 -5.25 5.37 -14.13
C VAL A 31 -3.81 5.77 -13.84
N ASP A 32 -2.84 5.33 -14.65
CA ASP A 32 -1.44 5.71 -14.50
C ASP A 32 -1.24 7.21 -14.69
N SER A 33 -1.93 7.78 -15.69
CA SER A 33 -1.94 9.23 -15.92
C SER A 33 -2.53 10.00 -14.74
N GLY A 34 -3.65 9.53 -14.19
CA GLY A 34 -4.28 10.15 -13.03
C GLY A 34 -3.43 10.06 -11.76
N ASN A 35 -2.79 8.93 -11.52
CA ASN A 35 -1.86 8.73 -10.40
C ASN A 35 -0.64 9.64 -10.51
N LEU A 36 -0.08 9.73 -11.71
CA LEU A 36 1.05 10.62 -11.97
C LEU A 36 0.67 12.09 -11.72
N ALA A 37 -0.48 12.52 -12.25
CA ALA A 37 -0.97 13.89 -12.04
C ALA A 37 -1.21 14.18 -10.55
N GLY A 38 -1.87 13.28 -9.80
CA GLY A 38 -2.08 13.40 -8.36
C GLY A 38 -0.77 13.46 -7.57
N SER A 39 0.21 12.62 -7.94
CA SER A 39 1.54 12.61 -7.33
C SER A 39 2.33 13.90 -7.60
N LEU A 40 2.26 14.42 -8.83
CA LEU A 40 2.92 15.69 -9.21
C LEU A 40 2.33 16.89 -8.47
N LEU A 41 1.01 16.94 -8.30
CA LEU A 41 0.36 18.01 -7.52
C LEU A 41 0.72 17.92 -6.04
N THR A 42 0.80 16.72 -5.49
CA THR A 42 1.25 16.50 -4.10
C THR A 42 2.72 16.91 -3.93
N LEU A 43 3.58 16.53 -4.88
CA LEU A 43 5.00 16.94 -4.89
C LEU A 43 5.14 18.47 -5.03
N GLN A 44 4.35 19.08 -5.91
CA GLN A 44 4.30 20.53 -6.07
C GLN A 44 4.04 21.24 -4.73
N ALA A 45 3.03 20.79 -3.98
CA ALA A 45 2.70 21.34 -2.68
C ALA A 45 3.86 21.14 -1.67
N GLY A 46 4.43 19.94 -1.63
CA GLY A 46 5.56 19.64 -0.74
C GLY A 46 6.83 20.45 -1.05
N LEU A 47 7.11 20.69 -2.33
CA LEU A 47 8.20 21.58 -2.73
C LEU A 47 7.94 23.04 -2.29
N ALA A 48 6.71 23.52 -2.46
CA ALA A 48 6.35 24.87 -2.02
C ALA A 48 6.50 25.05 -0.50
N GLU A 49 6.14 24.03 0.30
CA GLU A 49 6.30 24.04 1.76
C GLU A 49 7.77 24.22 2.21
N LEU A 50 8.74 23.72 1.42
CA LEU A 50 10.17 23.85 1.76
C LEU A 50 10.65 25.28 1.88
N LYS A 51 9.98 26.24 1.23
CA LYS A 51 10.34 27.65 1.29
C LYS A 51 10.10 28.27 2.66
N ASP A 52 9.06 27.79 3.34
CA ASP A 52 8.61 28.31 4.63
C ASP A 52 9.15 27.50 5.81
N GLN A 53 9.94 26.44 5.52
CA GLN A 53 10.60 25.66 6.56
C GLN A 53 11.95 26.25 6.94
N PRO A 54 12.38 26.08 8.22
CA PRO A 54 13.74 26.41 8.64
C PRO A 54 14.77 25.72 7.75
N VAL A 55 15.87 26.41 7.40
CA VAL A 55 16.93 25.83 6.55
C VAL A 55 17.64 24.63 7.19
N LEU A 56 17.51 24.45 8.48
CA LEU A 56 17.91 23.26 9.22
C LEU A 56 16.74 22.80 10.09
N PRO A 57 15.81 22.02 9.55
CA PRO A 57 14.63 21.58 10.30
C PRO A 57 14.95 20.48 11.31
N ALA A 58 14.11 20.33 12.35
CA ALA A 58 14.31 19.34 13.41
C ALA A 58 14.40 17.89 12.91
N ASN A 59 13.74 17.55 11.81
CA ASN A 59 13.82 16.21 11.21
C ASN A 59 15.21 15.90 10.60
N ALA A 60 16.04 16.90 10.28
CA ALA A 60 17.43 16.66 9.89
C ALA A 60 18.25 16.04 11.04
N PHE A 61 18.03 16.51 12.27
CA PHE A 61 18.66 15.95 13.47
C PHE A 61 18.15 14.53 13.75
N GLN A 62 16.85 14.30 13.61
CA GLN A 62 16.24 12.98 13.74
C GLN A 62 16.77 11.99 12.70
N GLY A 63 17.04 12.47 11.48
CA GLY A 63 17.65 11.66 10.43
C GLY A 63 19.07 11.19 10.80
N LEU A 64 19.92 12.07 11.34
CA LEU A 64 21.25 11.68 11.84
C LEU A 64 21.15 10.70 13.01
N GLN A 65 20.22 10.91 13.95
CA GLN A 65 19.97 9.98 15.06
C GLN A 65 19.54 8.59 14.56
N ALA A 66 18.65 8.52 13.57
CA ALA A 66 18.20 7.27 12.99
C ALA A 66 19.37 6.50 12.32
N THR A 67 20.21 7.18 11.54
CA THR A 67 21.41 6.57 10.94
C THR A 67 22.38 6.07 12.01
N LEU A 68 22.58 6.83 13.08
CA LEU A 68 23.42 6.41 14.19
C LEU A 68 22.85 5.20 14.94
N LEU A 69 21.53 5.09 15.10
CA LEU A 69 20.91 3.92 15.72
C LEU A 69 21.16 2.65 14.91
N VAL A 70 21.02 2.71 13.59
CA VAL A 70 21.35 1.57 12.71
C VAL A 70 22.82 1.19 12.86
N LEU A 71 23.72 2.17 12.88
CA LEU A 71 25.14 1.95 13.10
C LEU A 71 25.41 1.23 14.44
N VAL A 72 24.70 1.64 15.50
CA VAL A 72 24.83 1.02 16.85
C VAL A 72 24.37 -0.44 16.83
N GLU A 73 23.30 -0.75 16.11
CA GLU A 73 22.81 -2.14 15.96
C GLU A 73 23.82 -3.06 15.24
N GLN A 74 24.65 -2.48 14.36
CA GLN A 74 25.69 -3.21 13.66
C GLN A 74 26.99 -3.39 14.47
N LEU A 75 27.08 -2.82 15.67
CA LEU A 75 28.26 -2.97 16.50
C LEU A 75 28.41 -4.43 16.97
N PRO A 76 29.59 -5.06 16.77
CA PRO A 76 29.86 -6.40 17.30
C PRO A 76 29.73 -6.40 18.82
N SER A 77 29.16 -7.45 19.40
CA SER A 77 29.07 -7.64 20.86
C SER A 77 30.43 -7.62 21.57
N SER A 78 31.51 -7.84 20.84
CA SER A 78 32.90 -7.78 21.25
C SER A 78 33.62 -6.50 20.85
N SER A 79 32.86 -5.42 20.49
CA SER A 79 33.47 -4.18 20.03
C SER A 79 34.51 -3.66 21.00
N THR A 80 35.64 -3.23 20.46
CA THR A 80 36.73 -2.63 21.23
C THR A 80 36.21 -1.43 22.00
N THR A 81 36.75 -1.23 23.20
CA THR A 81 36.37 -0.12 24.10
C THR A 81 36.44 1.25 23.41
N ASP A 82 37.28 1.40 22.39
CA ASP A 82 37.46 2.69 21.68
C ASP A 82 36.37 2.97 20.64
N LEU A 83 35.93 1.96 19.87
CA LEU A 83 34.78 2.11 18.98
C LEU A 83 33.51 2.46 19.76
N ALA A 84 33.22 1.72 20.81
CA ALA A 84 32.06 1.98 21.66
C ALA A 84 32.11 3.38 22.29
N LYS A 85 33.28 3.88 22.68
CA LYS A 85 33.44 5.25 23.20
C LYS A 85 33.15 6.31 22.13
N LYS A 86 33.70 6.15 20.89
CA LYS A 86 33.45 7.11 19.81
C LYS A 86 31.98 7.16 19.41
N VAL A 87 31.33 6.00 19.31
CA VAL A 87 29.89 5.93 19.03
C VAL A 87 29.08 6.54 20.18
N LYS A 88 29.49 6.34 21.43
CA LYS A 88 28.87 6.98 22.59
C LYS A 88 29.01 8.50 22.55
N LEU A 89 30.17 9.02 22.16
CA LEU A 89 30.36 10.47 21.98
C LEU A 89 29.42 11.04 20.91
N LEU A 90 29.21 10.31 19.78
CA LEU A 90 28.23 10.70 18.77
C LEU A 90 26.80 10.68 19.30
N GLN A 91 26.45 9.65 20.06
CA GLN A 91 25.12 9.59 20.70
C GLN A 91 24.89 10.77 21.65
N ASP A 92 25.89 11.09 22.51
CA ASP A 92 25.81 12.21 23.44
C ASP A 92 25.75 13.56 22.69
N ALA A 93 26.48 13.71 21.58
CA ALA A 93 26.44 14.90 20.74
C ALA A 93 25.11 15.07 20.00
N LEU A 94 24.47 13.98 19.58
CA LEU A 94 23.18 13.98 18.86
C LEU A 94 21.95 14.05 19.78
N THR A 95 22.14 13.91 21.09
CA THR A 95 21.07 14.06 22.07
C THR A 95 21.32 15.24 23.01
N PRO A 96 21.50 16.47 22.47
CA PRO A 96 21.71 17.63 23.30
C PRO A 96 20.46 17.90 24.15
N ASN A 97 20.66 18.29 25.41
CA ASN A 97 19.56 18.74 26.29
C ASN A 97 18.87 20.00 25.73
N ASP A 98 19.56 20.74 24.83
CA ASP A 98 19.09 21.96 24.19
C ASP A 98 19.52 21.93 22.70
N PRO A 99 18.58 21.71 21.74
CA PRO A 99 18.92 21.69 20.32
C PRO A 99 19.38 23.09 19.86
N PRO A 100 20.22 23.17 18.79
CA PRO A 100 20.73 24.46 18.31
C PRO A 100 19.57 25.39 17.95
N ARG A 101 19.64 26.63 18.45
CA ARG A 101 18.62 27.66 18.25
C ARG A 101 19.01 28.70 17.23
N THR A 102 20.31 28.92 17.03
CA THR A 102 20.85 29.88 16.09
C THR A 102 21.67 29.16 14.99
N LEU A 103 21.96 29.87 13.90
CA LEU A 103 22.82 29.35 12.84
C LEU A 103 24.24 29.07 13.33
N SER A 104 24.76 29.90 14.21
CA SER A 104 26.10 29.73 14.80
C SER A 104 26.17 28.50 15.70
N ASP A 105 25.13 28.25 16.52
CA ASP A 105 25.04 27.04 17.32
C ASP A 105 24.96 25.80 16.44
N ALA A 106 24.18 25.88 15.35
CA ALA A 106 23.98 24.78 14.41
C ALA A 106 25.27 24.43 13.63
N ASP A 107 26.02 25.44 13.14
CA ASP A 107 27.32 25.21 12.47
C ASP A 107 28.34 24.62 13.45
N SER A 108 28.42 25.16 14.66
CA SER A 108 29.32 24.64 15.72
C SER A 108 29.00 23.18 16.06
N TRP A 109 27.72 22.87 16.20
CA TRP A 109 27.22 21.53 16.50
C TRP A 109 27.50 20.55 15.35
N LEU A 110 27.24 20.92 14.08
CA LEU A 110 27.53 20.09 12.92
C LEU A 110 29.05 19.87 12.74
N ASN A 111 29.87 20.88 13.02
CA ASN A 111 31.33 20.74 13.01
C ASN A 111 31.82 19.72 14.03
N GLU A 112 31.25 19.69 15.25
CA GLU A 112 31.63 18.70 16.26
C GLU A 112 31.20 17.30 15.88
N ILE A 113 29.98 17.10 15.36
CA ILE A 113 29.51 15.81 14.86
C ILE A 113 30.40 15.29 13.74
N GLN A 114 30.75 16.16 12.79
CA GLN A 114 31.62 15.80 11.67
C GLN A 114 33.05 15.47 12.14
N ARG A 115 33.59 16.21 13.12
CA ARG A 115 34.90 15.89 13.70
C ARG A 115 34.92 14.48 14.28
N ILE A 116 33.91 14.12 15.08
CA ILE A 116 33.83 12.80 15.68
C ILE A 116 33.56 11.72 14.63
N GLY A 117 32.67 11.99 13.66
CA GLY A 117 32.37 11.09 12.53
C GLY A 117 33.59 10.82 11.67
N GLY A 118 34.34 11.86 11.30
CA GLY A 118 35.58 11.75 10.53
C GLY A 118 36.68 10.97 11.27
N GLU A 119 36.81 11.14 12.59
CA GLU A 119 37.70 10.32 13.41
C GLU A 119 37.29 8.85 13.41
N LEU A 120 35.97 8.56 13.39
CA LEU A 120 35.45 7.22 13.29
C LEU A 120 35.75 6.58 11.92
N VAL A 121 35.53 7.32 10.84
CA VAL A 121 35.87 6.91 9.47
C VAL A 121 37.37 6.60 9.34
N ALA A 122 38.23 7.45 9.88
CA ALA A 122 39.69 7.28 9.81
C ALA A 122 40.18 6.06 10.61
N TRP A 123 39.47 5.68 11.68
CA TRP A 123 39.83 4.56 12.54
C TRP A 123 39.43 3.20 11.95
N LEU A 124 38.30 3.11 11.24
CA LEU A 124 37.68 1.87 10.76
C LEU A 124 38.56 0.97 9.86
N PRO A 125 39.28 1.51 8.82
CA PRO A 125 40.01 0.65 7.88
C PRO A 125 41.11 -0.21 8.50
N ALA A 126 41.57 0.13 9.70
CA ALA A 126 42.61 -0.59 10.40
C ALA A 126 42.11 -1.85 11.14
N GLU A 127 40.80 -1.91 11.41
CA GLU A 127 40.22 -2.88 12.36
C GLU A 127 39.04 -3.70 11.78
N ILE A 128 38.43 -3.24 10.67
CA ILE A 128 37.17 -3.80 10.16
C ILE A 128 37.22 -3.98 8.64
N ASP A 129 36.50 -4.98 8.14
CA ASP A 129 36.31 -5.26 6.73
C ASP A 129 35.66 -4.06 6.01
N ILE A 130 36.33 -3.56 4.98
CA ILE A 130 35.91 -2.38 4.19
C ILE A 130 34.59 -2.66 3.44
N ASP A 131 34.30 -3.91 3.12
CA ASP A 131 33.05 -4.31 2.46
C ASP A 131 31.94 -4.65 3.48
N GLY A 132 32.23 -4.50 4.78
CA GLY A 132 31.31 -4.82 5.86
C GLY A 132 30.21 -3.77 6.04
N GLU A 133 29.05 -4.20 6.50
CA GLU A 133 27.86 -3.37 6.72
C GLU A 133 28.13 -2.20 7.69
N LEU A 134 28.89 -2.44 8.74
CA LEU A 134 29.29 -1.41 9.70
C LEU A 134 30.09 -0.29 9.02
N TYR A 135 31.02 -0.63 8.12
CA TYR A 135 31.76 0.38 7.36
C TYR A 135 30.85 1.24 6.49
N CYS A 136 29.89 0.61 5.78
CA CYS A 136 28.90 1.32 4.96
C CYS A 136 28.07 2.31 5.78
N TRP A 137 27.63 1.94 6.98
CA TRP A 137 26.81 2.82 7.84
C TRP A 137 27.62 3.96 8.47
N VAL A 138 28.88 3.74 8.80
CA VAL A 138 29.76 4.83 9.24
C VAL A 138 30.00 5.83 8.13
N GLN A 139 30.26 5.37 6.90
CA GLN A 139 30.40 6.24 5.73
C GLN A 139 29.10 7.00 5.44
N ALA A 140 27.95 6.34 5.52
CA ALA A 140 26.65 6.98 5.33
C ALA A 140 26.41 8.09 6.34
N PHE A 141 26.72 7.85 7.62
CA PHE A 141 26.59 8.85 8.67
C PHE A 141 27.50 10.07 8.44
N ASP A 142 28.77 9.84 8.09
CA ASP A 142 29.71 10.90 7.79
C ASP A 142 29.27 11.72 6.58
N GLN A 143 28.89 11.06 5.49
CA GLN A 143 28.39 11.73 4.28
C GLN A 143 27.13 12.56 4.57
N GLN A 144 26.19 12.04 5.37
CA GLN A 144 24.98 12.75 5.75
C GLN A 144 25.31 14.01 6.60
N SER A 145 26.21 13.88 7.57
CA SER A 145 26.62 15.02 8.40
C SER A 145 27.38 16.09 7.62
N CYS A 146 28.27 15.67 6.69
CA CYS A 146 28.95 16.56 5.76
C CYS A 146 27.97 17.31 4.86
N ALA A 147 27.01 16.57 4.26
CA ALA A 147 26.01 17.17 3.36
C ALA A 147 25.15 18.22 4.09
N LEU A 148 24.72 17.95 5.32
CA LEU A 148 23.93 18.91 6.12
C LEU A 148 24.74 20.19 6.43
N ARG A 149 26.01 20.05 6.82
CA ARG A 149 26.87 21.20 7.09
C ARG A 149 27.15 22.01 5.82
N ASP A 150 27.50 21.35 4.73
CA ASP A 150 27.85 22.01 3.48
C ASP A 150 26.62 22.72 2.88
N ASP A 151 25.42 22.14 3.02
CA ASP A 151 24.14 22.76 2.63
C ASP A 151 23.84 23.99 3.52
N LEU A 152 24.03 23.89 4.83
CA LEU A 152 23.86 25.01 5.74
C LEU A 152 24.79 26.17 5.35
N ARG A 153 26.07 25.90 5.11
CA ARG A 153 27.06 26.93 4.71
C ARG A 153 26.81 27.53 3.33
N TYR A 154 26.30 26.71 2.40
CA TYR A 154 25.90 27.20 1.09
C TYR A 154 24.71 28.17 1.19
N LEU A 155 23.74 27.87 2.04
CA LEU A 155 22.56 28.70 2.24
C LEU A 155 22.84 29.94 3.11
N THR A 156 23.75 29.81 4.10
CA THR A 156 24.00 30.80 5.16
C THR A 156 25.48 31.08 5.31
N PRO A 157 26.11 31.77 4.34
CA PRO A 157 27.54 32.14 4.42
C PRO A 157 27.86 33.08 5.59
N GLU A 158 26.87 33.84 6.08
CA GLU A 158 26.98 34.75 7.23
C GLU A 158 26.05 34.23 8.35
N LEU A 159 26.63 33.83 9.48
CA LEU A 159 25.92 33.10 10.56
C LEU A 159 25.36 34.01 11.67
N GLU A 160 25.80 35.28 11.74
CA GLU A 160 25.60 36.13 12.93
C GLU A 160 24.34 37.02 12.94
N HIS A 161 23.54 37.02 11.84
CA HIS A 161 22.45 38.01 11.69
C HIS A 161 21.06 37.55 12.15
N PHE A 162 20.91 36.29 12.57
CA PHE A 162 19.60 35.73 12.93
C PHE A 162 19.57 35.26 14.40
N SER A 163 18.55 35.67 15.12
CA SER A 163 18.31 35.24 16.50
C SER A 163 17.73 33.80 16.61
N SER A 164 17.32 33.23 15.50
CA SER A 164 16.80 31.85 15.36
C SER A 164 17.22 31.31 13.99
N ILE A 165 17.05 30.01 13.77
CA ILE A 165 17.28 29.40 12.45
C ILE A 165 16.20 29.91 11.48
N PRO A 166 16.58 30.67 10.43
CA PRO A 166 15.63 31.30 9.50
C PRO A 166 15.04 30.27 8.53
N THR A 167 13.93 30.64 7.90
CA THR A 167 13.36 29.92 6.75
C THR A 167 14.12 30.26 5.48
N LEU A 168 13.96 29.40 4.45
CA LEU A 168 14.56 29.68 3.14
C LEU A 168 14.02 30.99 2.53
N ALA A 169 12.72 31.29 2.73
CA ALA A 169 12.10 32.52 2.27
C ALA A 169 12.70 33.76 2.95
N GLU A 170 12.92 33.73 4.27
CA GLU A 170 13.55 34.80 5.02
C GLU A 170 14.97 35.10 4.50
N LEU A 171 15.77 34.05 4.28
CA LEU A 171 17.11 34.19 3.70
C LEU A 171 17.09 34.79 2.28
N ALA A 172 16.18 34.29 1.44
CA ALA A 172 16.07 34.77 0.06
C ALA A 172 15.69 36.27 -0.03
N THR A 173 14.96 36.80 0.96
CA THR A 173 14.62 38.22 1.03
C THR A 173 15.84 39.14 1.29
N GLN A 174 16.90 38.58 1.90
CA GLN A 174 18.16 39.35 2.16
C GLN A 174 19.02 39.54 0.89
N GLY A 175 18.61 38.96 -0.24
CA GLY A 175 19.19 39.22 -1.56
C GLY A 175 20.63 38.72 -1.72
N SER A 176 21.55 39.63 -2.13
CA SER A 176 22.90 39.23 -2.55
C SER A 176 23.80 38.68 -1.44
N ALA A 177 23.47 38.88 -0.16
CA ALA A 177 24.21 38.31 0.96
C ALA A 177 24.03 36.78 1.04
N TYR A 178 22.87 36.28 0.65
CA TYR A 178 22.52 34.85 0.71
C TYR A 178 22.19 34.25 -0.67
N LYS A 179 23.16 34.34 -1.59
CA LYS A 179 23.00 33.89 -3.00
C LYS A 179 22.53 32.44 -3.11
N GLY A 180 23.07 31.54 -2.29
CA GLY A 180 22.67 30.12 -2.28
C GLY A 180 21.20 29.94 -1.94
N ALA A 181 20.69 30.70 -0.98
CA ALA A 181 19.26 30.66 -0.61
C ALA A 181 18.38 31.23 -1.74
N VAL A 182 18.77 32.29 -2.40
CA VAL A 182 18.07 32.87 -3.56
C VAL A 182 18.02 31.87 -4.72
N GLU A 183 19.13 31.20 -5.02
CA GLU A 183 19.19 30.17 -6.06
C GLU A 183 18.32 28.95 -5.72
N ARG A 184 18.39 28.47 -4.47
CA ARG A 184 17.55 27.36 -3.98
C ARG A 184 16.07 27.73 -4.09
N PHE A 185 15.68 28.91 -3.65
CA PHE A 185 14.30 29.41 -3.72
C PHE A 185 13.78 29.42 -5.17
N ARG A 186 14.59 29.96 -6.11
CA ARG A 186 14.24 29.96 -7.54
C ARG A 186 14.16 28.55 -8.13
N THR A 187 15.07 27.68 -7.75
CA THR A 187 15.04 26.27 -8.18
C THR A 187 13.75 25.57 -7.73
N ILE A 188 13.31 25.85 -6.49
CA ILE A 188 12.03 25.32 -6.00
C ILE A 188 10.87 25.87 -6.82
N ASP A 189 10.84 27.18 -7.13
CA ASP A 189 9.80 27.78 -7.97
C ASP A 189 9.74 27.18 -9.37
N ASP A 190 10.89 26.95 -9.98
CA ASP A 190 11.01 26.29 -11.28
C ASP A 190 10.47 24.85 -11.21
N LEU A 191 10.85 24.06 -10.20
CA LEU A 191 10.36 22.70 -10.01
C LEU A 191 8.83 22.65 -9.73
N VAL A 192 8.31 23.58 -8.95
CA VAL A 192 6.86 23.75 -8.72
C VAL A 192 6.15 24.02 -10.04
N GLY A 193 6.68 24.92 -10.88
CA GLY A 193 6.15 25.19 -12.22
C GLY A 193 6.14 23.94 -13.12
N ARG A 194 7.27 23.23 -13.16
CA ARG A 194 7.41 21.99 -13.95
C ARG A 194 6.45 20.88 -13.48
N CYS A 195 6.28 20.70 -12.18
CA CYS A 195 5.29 19.72 -11.65
C CYS A 195 3.89 20.06 -12.14
N ARG A 196 3.50 21.34 -12.12
CA ARG A 196 2.21 21.80 -12.63
C ARG A 196 2.05 21.54 -14.12
N GLU A 197 3.04 21.88 -14.95
CA GLU A 197 3.02 21.67 -16.40
C GLU A 197 2.95 20.18 -16.77
N LEU A 198 3.68 19.32 -16.07
CA LEU A 198 3.68 17.89 -16.30
C LEU A 198 2.38 17.21 -15.84
N ALA A 199 1.67 17.80 -14.89
CA ALA A 199 0.37 17.30 -14.42
C ALA A 199 -0.80 17.67 -15.36
N VAL A 200 -0.59 18.57 -16.33
CA VAL A 200 -1.62 18.94 -17.32
C VAL A 200 -1.71 17.87 -18.40
N MET A 201 -2.82 17.14 -18.38
CA MET A 201 -3.14 16.06 -19.33
C MET A 201 -4.62 16.19 -19.77
N ASP A 202 -4.91 15.92 -21.03
CA ASP A 202 -6.26 15.96 -21.59
C ASP A 202 -6.90 14.58 -21.50
N PHE A 203 -7.91 14.40 -20.64
CA PHE A 203 -8.61 13.13 -20.46
C PHE A 203 -9.93 13.02 -21.27
N GLU A 204 -10.30 14.03 -22.05
CA GLU A 204 -11.57 14.04 -22.75
C GLU A 204 -11.75 12.82 -23.68
N PHE A 205 -10.69 12.43 -24.40
CA PHE A 205 -10.71 11.28 -25.33
C PHE A 205 -10.82 9.92 -24.62
N LEU A 206 -10.51 9.85 -23.32
CA LEU A 206 -10.63 8.65 -22.49
C LEU A 206 -12.02 8.51 -21.86
N TYR A 207 -12.83 9.57 -21.85
CA TYR A 207 -14.14 9.55 -21.24
C TYR A 207 -15.22 9.05 -22.22
N ASP A 208 -15.94 8.01 -21.80
CA ASP A 208 -17.10 7.54 -22.55
C ASP A 208 -18.35 8.24 -22.05
N THR A 209 -18.86 9.17 -22.85
CA THR A 209 -20.05 9.97 -22.51
C THR A 209 -21.34 9.13 -22.46
N THR A 210 -21.36 7.95 -23.08
CA THR A 210 -22.53 7.06 -23.11
C THR A 210 -22.68 6.30 -21.78
N SER A 211 -21.58 5.70 -21.29
CA SER A 211 -21.56 5.02 -19.99
C SER A 211 -21.33 5.99 -18.82
N GLY A 212 -20.78 7.17 -19.08
CA GLY A 212 -20.36 8.12 -18.04
C GLY A 212 -19.11 7.69 -17.30
N LEU A 213 -18.26 6.82 -17.88
CA LEU A 213 -17.09 6.21 -17.26
C LEU A 213 -15.81 6.52 -18.03
N LEU A 214 -14.67 6.43 -17.33
CA LEU A 214 -13.34 6.45 -17.94
C LEU A 214 -13.01 5.06 -18.51
N SER A 215 -12.58 5.03 -19.77
CA SER A 215 -11.94 3.87 -20.37
C SER A 215 -10.62 3.58 -19.65
N ILE A 216 -10.21 2.30 -19.60
CA ILE A 216 -8.93 1.93 -19.00
C ILE A 216 -7.73 2.53 -19.74
N GLY A 217 -7.87 2.83 -21.03
CA GLY A 217 -6.83 3.49 -21.79
C GLY A 217 -7.14 3.68 -23.26
N TYR A 218 -6.09 4.07 -23.99
CA TYR A 218 -6.14 4.36 -25.42
C TYR A 218 -4.89 3.86 -26.13
N ASP A 219 -5.07 3.05 -27.15
CA ASP A 219 -4.00 2.67 -28.06
C ASP A 219 -3.83 3.77 -29.11
N VAL A 220 -2.71 4.49 -29.02
CA VAL A 220 -2.40 5.62 -29.92
C VAL A 220 -2.05 5.13 -31.32
N SER A 221 -1.38 3.96 -31.45
CA SER A 221 -1.01 3.38 -32.73
C SER A 221 -2.25 2.96 -33.51
N GLU A 222 -3.22 2.33 -32.85
CA GLU A 222 -4.48 1.86 -33.42
C GLU A 222 -5.56 2.97 -33.43
N ARG A 223 -5.29 4.12 -32.78
CA ARG A 223 -6.28 5.21 -32.60
C ARG A 223 -7.59 4.71 -32.01
N ARG A 224 -7.49 3.80 -31.06
CA ARG A 224 -8.66 3.11 -30.50
C ARG A 224 -8.69 3.23 -28.98
N ARG A 225 -9.83 3.68 -28.46
CA ARG A 225 -10.13 3.61 -27.03
C ARG A 225 -10.42 2.16 -26.63
N ASP A 226 -9.90 1.74 -25.49
CA ASP A 226 -10.24 0.44 -24.91
C ASP A 226 -11.73 0.38 -24.57
N PRO A 227 -12.43 -0.70 -24.91
CA PRO A 227 -13.87 -0.83 -24.62
C PRO A 227 -14.18 -1.02 -23.14
N SER A 228 -13.19 -1.42 -22.34
CA SER A 228 -13.35 -1.61 -20.89
C SER A 228 -13.22 -0.30 -20.15
N CYS A 229 -13.99 -0.15 -19.07
CA CYS A 229 -13.96 1.02 -18.20
C CYS A 229 -13.56 0.63 -16.78
N TYR A 230 -12.95 1.56 -16.06
CA TYR A 230 -12.69 1.40 -14.64
C TYR A 230 -13.95 1.60 -13.80
N ASP A 231 -14.00 0.89 -12.69
CA ASP A 231 -14.97 1.07 -11.62
C ASP A 231 -14.29 1.72 -10.40
N LEU A 232 -15.04 2.01 -9.33
CA LEU A 232 -14.55 2.71 -8.13
C LEU A 232 -13.36 2.01 -7.47
N LEU A 233 -13.38 0.68 -7.45
CA LEU A 233 -12.33 -0.19 -6.91
C LEU A 233 -11.81 -1.17 -7.96
N ALA A 234 -11.68 -0.73 -9.20
CA ALA A 234 -10.94 -1.44 -10.23
C ALA A 234 -9.59 -0.73 -10.39
N SER A 235 -8.51 -1.40 -10.02
CA SER A 235 -7.21 -0.75 -9.82
C SER A 235 -7.32 0.43 -8.83
N GLU A 236 -6.49 1.45 -8.94
CA GLU A 236 -6.51 2.68 -8.14
C GLU A 236 -7.31 3.83 -8.78
N ALA A 237 -8.23 3.51 -9.69
CA ALA A 237 -8.94 4.45 -10.56
C ALA A 237 -9.68 5.59 -9.84
N ARG A 238 -10.02 5.41 -8.53
CA ARG A 238 -10.74 6.45 -7.79
C ARG A 238 -9.92 7.74 -7.59
N LEU A 239 -8.57 7.65 -7.54
CA LEU A 239 -7.71 8.84 -7.47
C LEU A 239 -7.82 9.66 -8.76
N ALA A 240 -7.69 9.02 -9.92
CA ALA A 240 -7.87 9.66 -11.21
C ALA A 240 -9.26 10.29 -11.33
N SER A 241 -10.31 9.53 -11.02
CA SER A 241 -11.71 10.02 -11.09
C SER A 241 -11.94 11.25 -10.20
N PHE A 242 -11.46 11.23 -8.95
CA PHE A 242 -11.58 12.36 -8.03
C PHE A 242 -10.84 13.60 -8.55
N LEU A 243 -9.59 13.42 -8.98
CA LEU A 243 -8.75 14.51 -9.48
C LEU A 243 -9.37 15.19 -10.71
N LEU A 244 -9.85 14.39 -11.66
CA LEU A 244 -10.40 14.91 -12.90
C LEU A 244 -11.73 15.65 -12.69
N ILE A 245 -12.53 15.24 -11.71
CA ILE A 245 -13.71 16.00 -11.30
C ILE A 245 -13.30 17.31 -10.64
N ALA A 246 -12.28 17.28 -9.76
CA ALA A 246 -11.76 18.50 -9.13
C ALA A 246 -11.23 19.50 -10.15
N GLN A 247 -10.61 19.03 -11.23
CA GLN A 247 -10.09 19.84 -12.33
C GLN A 247 -11.16 20.21 -13.39
N GLU A 248 -12.43 19.87 -13.17
CA GLU A 248 -13.55 20.10 -14.11
C GLU A 248 -13.39 19.41 -15.47
N GLN A 249 -12.46 18.44 -15.60
CA GLN A 249 -12.30 17.66 -16.82
C GLN A 249 -13.37 16.57 -16.96
N LEU A 250 -13.92 16.09 -15.85
CA LEU A 250 -15.06 15.18 -15.81
C LEU A 250 -16.22 15.77 -15.04
N PRO A 251 -17.45 15.49 -15.46
CA PRO A 251 -18.62 15.94 -14.73
C PRO A 251 -18.76 15.15 -13.40
N GLN A 252 -19.24 15.79 -12.35
CA GLN A 252 -19.47 15.16 -11.04
C GLN A 252 -20.32 13.89 -11.12
N LYS A 253 -21.25 13.78 -12.08
CA LYS A 253 -22.05 12.58 -12.31
C LYS A 253 -21.21 11.32 -12.57
N HIS A 254 -19.97 11.47 -13.06
CA HIS A 254 -19.04 10.36 -13.25
C HIS A 254 -18.79 9.59 -11.94
N TRP A 255 -18.59 10.29 -10.81
CA TRP A 255 -18.39 9.64 -9.51
C TRP A 255 -19.54 8.72 -9.10
N PHE A 256 -20.77 9.14 -9.41
CA PHE A 256 -21.97 8.38 -9.09
C PHE A 256 -22.30 7.29 -10.13
N ALA A 257 -21.67 7.32 -11.30
CA ALA A 257 -21.76 6.25 -12.30
C ALA A 257 -20.86 5.04 -11.94
N LEU A 258 -19.80 5.25 -11.14
CA LEU A 258 -18.95 4.18 -10.64
C LEU A 258 -19.75 3.22 -9.74
N GLY A 259 -19.50 1.91 -9.84
CA GLY A 259 -20.26 0.87 -9.12
C GLY A 259 -20.07 0.89 -7.61
N ARG A 260 -21.09 0.47 -6.89
CA ARG A 260 -21.13 0.33 -5.42
C ARG A 260 -21.60 -1.07 -5.06
N LEU A 261 -20.93 -2.10 -5.61
CA LEU A 261 -21.24 -3.49 -5.27
C LEU A 261 -20.75 -3.80 -3.86
N LEU A 262 -21.66 -4.24 -3.00
CA LEU A 262 -21.37 -4.51 -1.60
C LEU A 262 -21.29 -6.01 -1.33
N THR A 263 -20.38 -6.39 -0.46
CA THR A 263 -20.27 -7.72 0.16
C THR A 263 -20.23 -7.59 1.67
N SER A 264 -20.35 -8.70 2.38
CA SER A 264 -20.24 -8.73 3.83
C SER A 264 -19.42 -9.94 4.26
N HIS A 265 -18.44 -9.72 5.12
CA HIS A 265 -17.62 -10.74 5.75
C HIS A 265 -17.57 -10.48 7.26
N GLY A 266 -17.91 -11.49 8.06
CA GLY A 266 -17.91 -11.36 9.51
C GLY A 266 -18.87 -10.28 10.07
N GLY A 267 -19.86 -9.82 9.27
CA GLY A 267 -20.78 -8.73 9.63
C GLY A 267 -20.36 -7.34 9.12
N ASP A 268 -19.13 -7.18 8.69
CA ASP A 268 -18.63 -5.94 8.11
C ASP A 268 -18.99 -5.82 6.63
N VAL A 269 -19.60 -4.69 6.27
CA VAL A 269 -19.96 -4.38 4.88
C VAL A 269 -18.77 -3.72 4.19
N SER A 270 -18.42 -4.18 3.00
CA SER A 270 -17.37 -3.61 2.15
C SER A 270 -17.77 -3.56 0.69
N LEU A 271 -17.21 -2.63 -0.05
CA LEU A 271 -17.26 -2.65 -1.50
C LEU A 271 -16.41 -3.81 -2.03
N ILE A 272 -16.82 -4.35 -3.17
CA ILE A 272 -16.10 -5.38 -3.90
C ILE A 272 -15.19 -4.69 -4.91
N SER A 273 -13.92 -5.12 -4.97
CA SER A 273 -12.98 -4.69 -6.00
C SER A 273 -12.97 -5.63 -7.21
N TRP A 274 -12.15 -5.35 -8.20
CA TRP A 274 -11.99 -6.24 -9.35
C TRP A 274 -11.20 -7.50 -9.00
N SER A 275 -9.98 -7.34 -8.48
CA SER A 275 -9.09 -8.48 -8.18
C SER A 275 -9.08 -8.91 -6.71
N GLY A 276 -9.59 -8.10 -5.78
CA GLY A 276 -9.52 -8.38 -4.35
C GLY A 276 -8.13 -8.15 -3.74
N SER A 277 -7.28 -7.38 -4.44
CA SER A 277 -5.92 -7.05 -4.02
C SER A 277 -5.90 -5.92 -2.99
N MET A 278 -4.90 -5.92 -2.10
CA MET A 278 -4.70 -4.82 -1.16
C MET A 278 -4.43 -3.49 -1.87
N PHE A 279 -3.77 -3.53 -3.01
CA PHE A 279 -3.46 -2.37 -3.85
C PHE A 279 -4.72 -1.59 -4.24
N GLU A 280 -5.74 -2.26 -4.78
CA GLU A 280 -7.00 -1.62 -5.20
C GLU A 280 -7.69 -0.89 -4.04
N TYR A 281 -7.61 -1.45 -2.83
CA TYR A 281 -8.24 -0.87 -1.66
C TYR A 281 -7.44 0.30 -1.07
N LEU A 282 -6.11 0.21 -1.00
CA LEU A 282 -5.31 1.08 -0.13
C LEU A 282 -4.38 2.05 -0.84
N MET A 283 -3.91 1.75 -2.07
CA MET A 283 -2.95 2.62 -2.75
C MET A 283 -3.43 4.08 -2.84
N PRO A 284 -4.67 4.38 -3.22
CA PRO A 284 -5.12 5.77 -3.28
C PRO A 284 -5.08 6.53 -1.95
N GLN A 285 -5.14 5.83 -0.81
CA GLN A 285 -5.04 6.46 0.52
C GLN A 285 -3.66 7.01 0.84
N LEU A 286 -2.64 6.65 0.07
CA LEU A 286 -1.30 7.25 0.20
C LEU A 286 -1.30 8.75 -0.16
N ILE A 287 -2.28 9.19 -0.95
CA ILE A 287 -2.43 10.58 -1.40
C ILE A 287 -3.78 11.15 -0.98
N MET A 288 -4.87 10.39 -1.19
CA MET A 288 -6.23 10.81 -0.86
C MET A 288 -6.51 10.67 0.64
N PRO A 289 -7.18 11.63 1.28
CA PRO A 289 -7.59 11.50 2.66
C PRO A 289 -8.67 10.42 2.83
N SER A 290 -8.71 9.84 4.01
CA SER A 290 -9.75 8.92 4.46
C SER A 290 -10.50 9.53 5.63
N TYR A 291 -11.82 9.42 5.64
CA TYR A 291 -12.67 10.00 6.67
C TYR A 291 -13.40 8.90 7.45
N ASP A 292 -13.36 8.97 8.76
CA ASP A 292 -14.02 8.01 9.63
C ASP A 292 -15.52 7.89 9.33
N HIS A 293 -16.06 6.68 9.46
CA HIS A 293 -17.49 6.37 9.25
C HIS A 293 -17.98 6.56 7.81
N THR A 294 -17.09 6.69 6.83
CA THR A 294 -17.45 6.70 5.41
C THR A 294 -17.43 5.31 4.80
N LEU A 295 -18.05 5.17 3.63
CA LEU A 295 -18.10 3.90 2.89
C LEU A 295 -16.69 3.42 2.51
N LEU A 296 -15.83 4.31 2.02
CA LEU A 296 -14.45 3.95 1.65
C LEU A 296 -13.61 3.57 2.87
N HIS A 297 -13.70 4.31 3.98
CA HIS A 297 -12.99 3.96 5.21
C HIS A 297 -13.40 2.58 5.74
N GLN A 298 -14.73 2.35 5.86
CA GLN A 298 -15.26 1.05 6.29
C GLN A 298 -14.83 -0.09 5.35
N THR A 299 -14.84 0.15 4.05
CA THR A 299 -14.39 -0.79 3.02
C THR A 299 -12.93 -1.16 3.20
N CYS A 300 -12.04 -0.19 3.34
CA CYS A 300 -10.61 -0.44 3.52
C CYS A 300 -10.33 -1.22 4.81
N LYS A 301 -11.01 -0.87 5.90
CA LYS A 301 -10.92 -1.59 7.18
C LYS A 301 -11.40 -3.03 7.07
N ALA A 302 -12.55 -3.26 6.45
CA ALA A 302 -13.10 -4.60 6.23
C ALA A 302 -12.20 -5.45 5.31
N ALA A 303 -11.60 -4.84 4.28
CA ALA A 303 -10.66 -5.52 3.40
C ALA A 303 -9.41 -5.99 4.16
N VAL A 304 -8.79 -5.14 5.00
CA VAL A 304 -7.65 -5.54 5.83
C VAL A 304 -8.05 -6.64 6.82
N SER A 305 -9.20 -6.52 7.49
CA SER A 305 -9.71 -7.56 8.40
C SER A 305 -9.88 -8.89 7.69
N ARG A 306 -10.42 -8.89 6.46
CA ARG A 306 -10.57 -10.11 5.64
C ARG A 306 -9.23 -10.69 5.21
N GLN A 307 -8.23 -9.88 4.89
CA GLN A 307 -6.86 -10.31 4.60
C GLN A 307 -6.24 -11.03 5.81
N ILE A 308 -6.38 -10.47 7.00
CA ILE A 308 -5.90 -11.06 8.26
C ILE A 308 -6.59 -12.41 8.52
N GLU A 309 -7.90 -12.46 8.38
CA GLU A 309 -8.69 -13.69 8.54
C GLU A 309 -8.24 -14.77 7.55
N TYR A 310 -8.08 -14.41 6.28
CA TYR A 310 -7.65 -15.32 5.23
C TYR A 310 -6.24 -15.87 5.48
N GLY A 311 -5.28 -15.03 5.90
CA GLY A 311 -3.95 -15.46 6.29
C GLY A 311 -3.99 -16.50 7.42
N ARG A 312 -4.82 -16.27 8.46
CA ARG A 312 -5.03 -17.24 9.55
C ARG A 312 -5.63 -18.56 9.04
N GLN A 313 -6.64 -18.50 8.17
CA GLN A 313 -7.26 -19.70 7.58
C GLN A 313 -6.26 -20.52 6.77
N ARG A 314 -5.31 -19.85 6.12
CA ARG A 314 -4.28 -20.49 5.30
C ARG A 314 -3.00 -20.82 6.07
N ALA A 315 -2.91 -20.45 7.34
CA ALA A 315 -1.73 -20.60 8.20
C ALA A 315 -0.45 -19.97 7.62
N VAL A 316 -0.59 -18.79 7.01
CA VAL A 316 0.50 -17.98 6.43
C VAL A 316 0.36 -16.53 6.90
N PRO A 317 1.43 -15.71 6.83
CA PRO A 317 1.31 -14.27 6.96
C PRO A 317 0.29 -13.73 5.96
N TRP A 318 -0.31 -12.58 6.27
CA TRP A 318 -1.28 -11.97 5.36
C TRP A 318 -0.64 -10.86 4.52
N GLY A 319 -1.34 -10.41 3.48
CA GLY A 319 -0.88 -9.35 2.59
C GLY A 319 -0.88 -9.80 1.12
N ILE A 320 -2.05 -10.24 0.64
CA ILE A 320 -2.22 -10.65 -0.76
C ILE A 320 -2.52 -9.40 -1.59
N SER A 321 -1.70 -9.20 -2.62
CA SER A 321 -1.85 -8.10 -3.56
C SER A 321 -1.18 -8.46 -4.88
N GLU A 322 -1.22 -7.57 -5.86
CA GLU A 322 -0.45 -7.78 -7.08
C GLU A 322 1.04 -7.74 -6.78
N SER A 323 1.78 -8.65 -7.37
CA SER A 323 3.22 -8.80 -7.14
C SER A 323 3.87 -9.72 -8.16
N CYS A 324 5.21 -9.74 -8.16
CA CYS A 324 5.93 -10.85 -8.74
C CYS A 324 5.66 -12.15 -7.96
N TYR A 325 5.80 -13.29 -8.63
CA TYR A 325 5.59 -14.60 -8.04
C TYR A 325 6.65 -15.60 -8.54
N ASN A 326 6.72 -16.79 -7.94
CA ASN A 326 7.76 -17.78 -8.25
C ASN A 326 7.52 -18.49 -9.59
N ALA A 327 7.55 -17.70 -10.67
CA ALA A 327 7.64 -18.16 -12.05
C ALA A 327 8.45 -17.14 -12.85
N THR A 328 9.38 -17.62 -13.68
CA THR A 328 10.24 -16.77 -14.50
C THR A 328 10.02 -17.02 -15.97
N ASP A 329 10.30 -16.01 -16.80
CA ASP A 329 10.38 -16.15 -18.25
C ASP A 329 11.72 -16.79 -18.69
N MET A 330 11.94 -16.85 -20.01
CA MET A 330 13.19 -17.37 -20.59
C MET A 330 14.43 -16.54 -20.25
N ASN A 331 14.26 -15.29 -19.85
CA ASN A 331 15.32 -14.38 -19.41
C ASN A 331 15.54 -14.42 -17.89
N GLN A 332 14.87 -15.34 -17.18
CA GLN A 332 14.87 -15.46 -15.72
C GLN A 332 14.27 -14.24 -14.99
N VAL A 333 13.43 -13.46 -15.66
CA VAL A 333 12.69 -12.37 -15.05
C VAL A 333 11.41 -12.92 -14.43
N TYR A 334 11.18 -12.60 -13.15
CA TYR A 334 9.96 -13.01 -12.46
C TYR A 334 8.71 -12.44 -13.14
N GLN A 335 7.69 -13.27 -13.23
CA GLN A 335 6.39 -12.87 -13.75
C GLN A 335 5.62 -12.08 -12.69
N TYR A 336 4.74 -11.17 -13.14
CA TYR A 336 3.94 -10.28 -12.32
C TYR A 336 2.45 -10.45 -12.62
N ARG A 337 1.60 -10.47 -11.60
CA ARG A 337 0.14 -10.46 -11.77
C ARG A 337 -0.61 -10.00 -10.51
N ALA A 338 -1.89 -9.66 -10.68
CA ALA A 338 -2.79 -9.35 -9.59
C ALA A 338 -3.29 -10.61 -8.90
N PHE A 339 -2.99 -10.74 -7.59
CA PHE A 339 -3.53 -11.70 -6.66
C PHE A 339 -4.52 -11.02 -5.72
N GLY A 340 -5.47 -11.78 -5.18
CA GLY A 340 -6.47 -11.23 -4.28
C GLY A 340 -7.08 -12.27 -3.36
N VAL A 341 -7.86 -11.78 -2.40
CA VAL A 341 -8.52 -12.64 -1.42
C VAL A 341 -9.93 -13.01 -1.89
N PRO A 342 -10.30 -14.30 -1.86
CA PRO A 342 -11.64 -14.73 -2.18
C PRO A 342 -12.71 -14.01 -1.33
N GLY A 343 -13.72 -13.52 -2.04
CA GLY A 343 -14.81 -12.73 -1.47
C GLY A 343 -14.60 -11.21 -1.50
N LEU A 344 -13.38 -10.71 -1.72
CA LEU A 344 -13.12 -9.28 -1.90
C LEU A 344 -13.15 -8.85 -3.36
N GLY A 345 -12.93 -9.76 -4.32
CA GLY A 345 -12.85 -9.44 -5.73
C GLY A 345 -13.91 -10.11 -6.60
N LEU A 346 -14.23 -9.50 -7.73
CA LEU A 346 -15.10 -10.07 -8.78
C LEU A 346 -14.43 -11.21 -9.56
N LYS A 347 -13.09 -11.19 -9.64
CA LYS A 347 -12.29 -12.18 -10.34
C LYS A 347 -12.49 -13.57 -9.72
N ARG A 348 -12.56 -14.61 -10.56
CA ARG A 348 -12.61 -16.01 -10.14
C ARG A 348 -11.22 -16.60 -9.96
N GLY A 349 -11.14 -17.72 -9.21
CA GLY A 349 -9.88 -18.44 -8.99
C GLY A 349 -8.91 -17.69 -8.06
N LEU A 350 -9.40 -16.79 -7.22
CA LEU A 350 -8.54 -16.06 -6.27
C LEU A 350 -7.97 -16.98 -5.19
N GLY A 351 -8.60 -18.12 -4.92
CA GLY A 351 -8.14 -19.13 -3.97
C GLY A 351 -7.07 -20.08 -4.50
N ASP A 352 -6.78 -20.08 -5.80
CA ASP A 352 -5.84 -21.00 -6.46
C ASP A 352 -4.38 -20.63 -6.18
N ASP A 353 -4.13 -19.37 -5.92
CA ASP A 353 -2.80 -18.82 -5.63
C ASP A 353 -2.70 -18.33 -4.19
N LEU A 354 -1.51 -18.45 -3.62
CA LEU A 354 -1.22 -17.95 -2.28
C LEU A 354 0.15 -17.26 -2.30
N VAL A 355 0.14 -15.99 -2.65
CA VAL A 355 1.33 -15.14 -2.75
C VAL A 355 1.18 -13.97 -1.80
N ILE A 356 2.11 -13.81 -0.89
CA ILE A 356 2.13 -12.75 0.12
C ILE A 356 3.16 -11.71 -0.28
N ALA A 357 2.75 -10.46 -0.41
CA ALA A 357 3.60 -9.32 -0.73
C ALA A 357 3.75 -8.41 0.50
N PRO A 358 4.95 -8.24 1.07
CA PRO A 358 5.16 -7.42 2.28
C PRO A 358 4.67 -5.98 2.15
N TYR A 359 4.76 -5.36 0.97
CA TYR A 359 4.27 -4.01 0.75
C TYR A 359 2.75 -3.86 1.01
N ALA A 360 1.97 -4.92 0.79
CA ALA A 360 0.55 -4.92 1.10
C ALA A 360 0.29 -4.75 2.61
N SER A 361 1.17 -5.33 3.45
CA SER A 361 1.14 -5.10 4.89
C SER A 361 1.59 -3.68 5.25
N ALA A 362 2.57 -3.12 4.52
CA ALA A 362 2.95 -1.72 4.70
C ALA A 362 1.79 -0.78 4.35
N LEU A 363 1.08 -0.99 3.23
CA LEU A 363 -0.13 -0.23 2.89
C LEU A 363 -1.18 -0.27 4.01
N ALA A 364 -1.36 -1.43 4.65
CA ALA A 364 -2.34 -1.59 5.72
C ALA A 364 -2.01 -0.78 7.00
N LEU A 365 -0.80 -0.23 7.14
CA LEU A 365 -0.46 0.73 8.19
C LEU A 365 -1.37 1.95 8.17
N THR A 366 -1.85 2.35 6.99
CA THR A 366 -2.78 3.49 6.84
C THR A 366 -4.15 3.26 7.48
N VAL A 367 -4.51 2.01 7.80
CA VAL A 367 -5.83 1.61 8.28
C VAL A 367 -5.78 0.89 9.63
N MET A 368 -4.85 -0.08 9.77
CA MET A 368 -4.70 -0.92 10.96
C MET A 368 -3.21 -1.04 11.33
N PRO A 369 -2.59 0.03 11.84
CA PRO A 369 -1.14 0.12 12.00
C PRO A 369 -0.56 -0.95 12.92
N LEU A 370 -1.24 -1.32 13.99
CA LEU A 370 -0.75 -2.30 14.96
C LEU A 370 -0.68 -3.72 14.36
N GLU A 371 -1.74 -4.13 13.67
CA GLU A 371 -1.82 -5.43 13.00
C GLU A 371 -0.83 -5.52 11.85
N ALA A 372 -0.69 -4.46 11.08
CA ALA A 372 0.27 -4.36 9.99
C ALA A 372 1.71 -4.45 10.49
N CYS A 373 2.06 -3.73 11.55
CA CYS A 373 3.37 -3.78 12.17
C CYS A 373 3.71 -5.19 12.67
N ARG A 374 2.77 -5.87 13.36
CA ARG A 374 2.96 -7.26 13.82
C ARG A 374 3.18 -8.22 12.66
N ASN A 375 2.48 -8.03 11.54
CA ASN A 375 2.67 -8.89 10.38
C ASN A 375 4.01 -8.65 9.69
N LEU A 376 4.46 -7.39 9.58
CA LEU A 376 5.80 -7.06 9.08
C LEU A 376 6.90 -7.68 9.96
N GLN A 377 6.76 -7.63 11.28
CA GLN A 377 7.68 -8.31 12.20
C GLN A 377 7.68 -9.83 11.99
N THR A 378 6.51 -10.43 11.75
CA THR A 378 6.40 -11.86 11.44
C THR A 378 7.11 -12.21 10.14
N LEU A 379 6.95 -11.39 9.10
CA LEU A 379 7.61 -11.55 7.81
C LEU A 379 9.14 -11.43 7.95
N ALA A 380 9.62 -10.44 8.71
CA ALA A 380 11.05 -10.26 8.99
C ALA A 380 11.64 -11.46 9.74
N ALA A 381 10.98 -11.93 10.81
CA ALA A 381 11.39 -13.10 11.58
C ALA A 381 11.39 -14.40 10.77
N SER A 382 10.59 -14.45 9.70
CA SER A 382 10.52 -15.60 8.77
C SER A 382 11.58 -15.55 7.65
N GLY A 383 12.49 -14.57 7.67
CA GLY A 383 13.61 -14.46 6.71
C GLY A 383 13.23 -13.78 5.38
N PHE A 384 12.15 -12.96 5.36
CA PHE A 384 11.73 -12.25 4.15
C PHE A 384 12.26 -10.81 4.09
N LEU A 385 13.06 -10.42 5.05
CA LEU A 385 13.81 -9.17 5.09
C LEU A 385 15.25 -9.45 4.65
N GLY A 386 15.72 -8.77 3.62
CA GLY A 386 17.10 -8.78 3.15
C GLY A 386 17.78 -7.43 3.38
N ASP A 387 19.01 -7.28 2.87
CA ASP A 387 19.86 -6.09 3.08
C ASP A 387 19.24 -4.80 2.52
N TYR A 388 18.38 -4.92 1.51
CA TYR A 388 17.72 -3.77 0.87
C TYR A 388 16.23 -3.65 1.24
N GLY A 389 15.81 -4.26 2.33
CA GLY A 389 14.42 -4.27 2.78
C GLY A 389 13.70 -5.58 2.47
N PHE A 390 12.38 -5.58 2.57
CA PHE A 390 11.58 -6.76 2.29
C PHE A 390 11.65 -7.14 0.81
N TYR A 391 11.90 -8.44 0.56
CA TYR A 391 11.76 -9.01 -0.78
C TYR A 391 10.33 -8.83 -1.30
N GLU A 392 10.18 -8.89 -2.62
CA GLU A 392 8.93 -8.58 -3.32
C GLU A 392 7.74 -9.41 -2.87
N ALA A 393 7.93 -10.73 -2.76
CA ALA A 393 6.86 -11.63 -2.36
C ALA A 393 7.37 -12.97 -1.83
N VAL A 394 6.47 -13.69 -1.17
CA VAL A 394 6.65 -15.10 -0.80
C VAL A 394 5.51 -15.91 -1.40
N ASP A 395 5.85 -16.89 -2.23
CA ASP A 395 4.89 -17.76 -2.89
C ASP A 395 4.73 -19.07 -2.11
N TYR A 396 3.52 -19.31 -1.63
CA TYR A 396 3.11 -20.51 -0.92
C TYR A 396 2.28 -21.46 -1.80
N THR A 397 2.14 -21.15 -3.09
CA THR A 397 1.32 -21.95 -4.02
C THR A 397 1.99 -23.30 -4.29
N PRO A 398 1.35 -24.44 -3.97
CA PRO A 398 2.01 -25.75 -4.03
C PRO A 398 2.61 -26.12 -5.38
N SER A 399 2.00 -25.67 -6.48
CA SER A 399 2.49 -25.94 -7.83
C SER A 399 3.77 -25.19 -8.20
N ARG A 400 4.13 -24.15 -7.45
CA ARG A 400 5.29 -23.29 -7.70
C ARG A 400 6.38 -23.37 -6.63
N VAL A 401 6.06 -23.98 -5.50
CA VAL A 401 7.03 -24.17 -4.41
C VAL A 401 7.95 -25.35 -4.75
N PRO A 402 9.29 -25.23 -4.60
CA PRO A 402 10.22 -26.31 -4.84
C PRO A 402 9.94 -27.53 -3.95
N ARG A 403 10.23 -28.75 -4.47
CA ARG A 403 10.05 -30.00 -3.71
C ARG A 403 10.79 -29.97 -2.37
N GLY A 404 10.10 -30.32 -1.29
CA GLY A 404 10.66 -30.36 0.07
C GLY A 404 10.73 -28.99 0.77
N LYS A 405 10.21 -27.93 0.15
CA LYS A 405 10.02 -26.61 0.79
C LYS A 405 8.54 -26.31 0.94
N ASN A 406 8.21 -25.41 1.87
CA ASN A 406 6.84 -24.96 2.12
C ASN A 406 6.54 -23.59 1.50
N GLN A 407 7.57 -22.90 0.99
CA GLN A 407 7.50 -21.56 0.43
C GLN A 407 8.65 -21.28 -0.54
N ALA A 408 8.49 -20.28 -1.38
CA ALA A 408 9.53 -19.76 -2.26
C ALA A 408 9.60 -18.23 -2.15
N ILE A 409 10.76 -17.68 -1.82
CA ILE A 409 11.00 -16.24 -1.75
C ILE A 409 11.25 -15.73 -3.17
N VAL A 410 10.61 -14.64 -3.52
CA VAL A 410 10.77 -13.95 -4.80
C VAL A 410 11.82 -12.84 -4.60
N HIS A 411 13.07 -13.15 -4.92
CA HIS A 411 14.24 -12.29 -4.70
C HIS A 411 14.32 -11.19 -5.76
N THR A 412 13.43 -10.23 -5.68
CA THR A 412 13.43 -9.01 -6.51
C THR A 412 12.81 -7.85 -5.71
N PHE A 413 12.89 -6.64 -6.24
CA PHE A 413 12.34 -5.43 -5.65
C PHE A 413 11.64 -4.63 -6.74
N MET A 414 10.38 -4.27 -6.50
CA MET A 414 9.62 -3.40 -7.40
C MET A 414 9.65 -1.97 -6.86
N ALA A 415 10.18 -1.04 -7.65
CA ALA A 415 10.37 0.35 -7.22
C ALA A 415 9.09 1.00 -6.70
N HIS A 416 7.95 0.76 -7.35
CA HIS A 416 6.67 1.30 -6.93
C HIS A 416 6.17 0.69 -5.61
N HIS A 417 6.42 -0.60 -5.33
CA HIS A 417 6.07 -1.23 -4.06
C HIS A 417 6.92 -0.68 -2.90
N GLN A 418 8.21 -0.46 -3.14
CA GLN A 418 9.08 0.18 -2.15
C GLN A 418 8.66 1.63 -1.89
N GLY A 419 8.35 2.40 -2.94
CA GLY A 419 7.83 3.76 -2.82
C GLY A 419 6.51 3.83 -2.05
N MET A 420 5.56 2.93 -2.32
CA MET A 420 4.31 2.85 -1.58
C MET A 420 4.52 2.47 -0.11
N SER A 421 5.47 1.58 0.19
CA SER A 421 5.83 1.23 1.56
C SER A 421 6.38 2.44 2.32
N LEU A 422 7.28 3.21 1.71
CA LEU A 422 7.82 4.44 2.30
C LEU A 422 6.74 5.48 2.58
N LEU A 423 5.81 5.69 1.62
CA LEU A 423 4.67 6.60 1.81
C LEU A 423 3.72 6.12 2.92
N ALA A 424 3.53 4.81 3.07
CA ALA A 424 2.72 4.26 4.15
C ALA A 424 3.38 4.45 5.52
N PHE A 425 4.71 4.30 5.62
CA PHE A 425 5.45 4.62 6.84
C PHE A 425 5.36 6.11 7.16
N GLU A 426 5.54 6.97 6.17
CA GLU A 426 5.42 8.42 6.32
C GLU A 426 4.02 8.82 6.78
N HIS A 427 2.96 8.20 6.23
CA HIS A 427 1.58 8.43 6.64
C HIS A 427 1.39 8.28 8.16
N VAL A 428 1.96 7.23 8.76
CA VAL A 428 1.83 6.96 10.20
C VAL A 428 2.79 7.82 11.02
N LEU A 429 4.05 7.91 10.61
CA LEU A 429 5.11 8.54 11.40
C LEU A 429 5.03 10.07 11.39
N LEU A 430 4.58 10.67 10.27
CA LEU A 430 4.56 12.12 10.07
C LEU A 430 3.13 12.70 10.01
N ASN A 431 2.13 11.94 10.44
CA ASN A 431 0.74 12.37 10.50
C ASN A 431 0.18 12.84 9.15
N GLN A 432 0.20 11.96 8.15
CA GLN A 432 -0.48 12.10 6.86
C GLN A 432 -0.06 13.35 6.03
N PRO A 433 1.23 13.62 5.81
CA PRO A 433 1.63 14.84 5.12
C PRO A 433 1.23 14.86 3.64
N MET A 434 1.23 13.70 2.95
CA MET A 434 0.85 13.65 1.53
C MET A 434 -0.64 13.98 1.33
N GLN A 435 -1.52 13.51 2.22
CA GLN A 435 -2.94 13.83 2.17
C GLN A 435 -3.18 15.33 2.42
N ARG A 436 -2.46 15.94 3.38
CA ARG A 436 -2.55 17.38 3.63
C ARG A 436 -2.06 18.19 2.42
N ARG A 437 -0.94 17.78 1.78
CA ARG A 437 -0.40 18.41 0.58
C ARG A 437 -1.36 18.31 -0.60
N PHE A 438 -1.91 17.13 -0.86
CA PHE A 438 -2.90 16.93 -1.91
C PHE A 438 -4.14 17.80 -1.69
N MET A 439 -4.66 17.86 -0.45
CA MET A 439 -5.82 18.66 -0.09
C MET A 439 -5.52 20.15 0.13
N SER A 440 -4.26 20.57 0.01
CA SER A 440 -3.92 22.01 -0.02
C SER A 440 -4.35 22.67 -1.33
N ASP A 441 -4.54 21.89 -2.39
CA ASP A 441 -5.12 22.36 -3.65
C ASP A 441 -6.60 22.77 -3.44
N PRO A 442 -6.99 24.01 -3.79
CA PRO A 442 -8.36 24.50 -3.60
C PRO A 442 -9.42 23.68 -4.36
N LEU A 443 -9.09 23.15 -5.54
CA LEU A 443 -10.01 22.37 -6.36
C LEU A 443 -10.24 20.98 -5.74
N ALA A 444 -9.17 20.33 -5.26
CA ALA A 444 -9.28 19.08 -4.52
C ALA A 444 -10.14 19.26 -3.26
N ARG A 445 -9.93 20.36 -2.52
CA ARG A 445 -10.73 20.68 -1.32
C ARG A 445 -12.20 20.96 -1.64
N ALA A 446 -12.50 21.64 -2.72
CA ALA A 446 -13.88 21.89 -3.15
C ALA A 446 -14.63 20.60 -3.50
N THR A 447 -13.90 19.53 -3.85
CA THR A 447 -14.45 18.23 -4.27
C THR A 447 -14.51 17.22 -3.11
N GLU A 448 -14.01 17.57 -1.93
CA GLU A 448 -13.84 16.70 -0.74
C GLU A 448 -15.10 15.90 -0.37
N LEU A 449 -16.29 16.49 -0.54
CA LEU A 449 -17.56 15.85 -0.19
C LEU A 449 -17.81 14.51 -0.91
N LEU A 450 -17.20 14.27 -2.07
CA LEU A 450 -17.29 13.00 -2.78
C LEU A 450 -16.68 11.85 -1.97
N LEU A 451 -15.70 12.13 -1.10
CA LEU A 451 -15.01 11.14 -0.27
C LEU A 451 -15.79 10.83 1.03
N GLN A 452 -16.85 11.57 1.33
CA GLN A 452 -17.62 11.46 2.57
C GLN A 452 -18.91 10.63 2.41
N GLU A 453 -19.02 9.81 1.38
CA GLU A 453 -20.13 8.90 1.15
C GLU A 453 -20.30 7.94 2.33
N ARG A 454 -21.52 7.83 2.83
CA ARG A 454 -21.85 6.97 3.99
C ARG A 454 -22.22 5.56 3.56
N VAL A 455 -21.99 4.60 4.47
CA VAL A 455 -22.44 3.22 4.27
C VAL A 455 -23.95 3.18 4.12
N PRO A 456 -24.49 2.56 3.05
CA PRO A 456 -25.93 2.47 2.84
C PRO A 456 -26.60 1.65 3.94
N LYS A 457 -27.66 2.18 4.55
CA LYS A 457 -28.44 1.45 5.58
C LYS A 457 -29.20 0.24 5.04
N LYS A 458 -29.49 0.22 3.74
CA LYS A 458 -30.21 -0.84 3.02
C LYS A 458 -29.47 -1.10 1.71
N GLY A 459 -28.48 -1.96 1.72
CA GLY A 459 -27.75 -2.39 0.52
C GLY A 459 -27.93 -3.89 0.33
N THR A 460 -28.10 -4.34 -0.92
CA THR A 460 -28.06 -5.78 -1.22
C THR A 460 -26.61 -6.22 -1.18
N SER A 461 -26.26 -7.05 -0.22
CA SER A 461 -24.94 -7.68 -0.15
C SER A 461 -24.87 -8.84 -1.12
N LEU A 462 -23.82 -8.87 -1.95
CA LEU A 462 -23.52 -9.96 -2.86
C LEU A 462 -22.51 -10.92 -2.19
N HIS A 463 -22.84 -12.18 -2.13
CA HIS A 463 -21.90 -13.22 -1.72
C HIS A 463 -21.30 -13.86 -2.96
N LEU A 464 -20.20 -13.28 -3.44
CA LEU A 464 -19.51 -13.77 -4.62
C LEU A 464 -18.74 -15.05 -4.31
N HIS A 465 -18.81 -16.01 -5.24
CA HIS A 465 -17.99 -17.21 -5.20
C HIS A 465 -18.03 -17.96 -3.87
N ALA A 466 -19.21 -18.12 -3.27
CA ALA A 466 -19.40 -18.76 -1.96
C ALA A 466 -18.68 -20.12 -1.84
N ALA A 467 -18.58 -20.88 -2.94
CA ALA A 467 -17.83 -22.13 -2.99
C ALA A 467 -16.32 -21.92 -2.84
N GLU A 468 -15.75 -20.91 -3.52
CA GLU A 468 -14.32 -20.57 -3.41
C GLU A 468 -13.99 -20.03 -2.01
N VAL A 469 -14.86 -19.16 -1.47
CA VAL A 469 -14.71 -18.64 -0.10
C VAL A 469 -14.76 -19.77 0.92
N SER A 470 -15.70 -20.72 0.76
CA SER A 470 -15.82 -21.88 1.64
C SER A 470 -14.66 -22.87 1.48
N ALA A 471 -14.17 -23.08 0.26
CA ALA A 471 -13.01 -23.93 0.00
C ALA A 471 -11.72 -23.30 0.54
N ALA A 472 -11.58 -22.00 0.38
CA ALA A 472 -10.44 -21.22 0.88
C ALA A 472 -10.41 -21.12 2.41
N ALA A 473 -11.56 -21.21 3.07
CA ALA A 473 -11.68 -21.24 4.53
C ALA A 473 -11.25 -22.59 5.14
N ARG A 474 -11.10 -23.64 4.32
CA ARG A 474 -10.49 -24.88 4.80
C ARG A 474 -9.00 -24.67 4.97
N PRO A 475 -8.40 -24.97 6.15
CA PRO A 475 -6.96 -24.97 6.28
C PRO A 475 -6.40 -25.85 5.17
N ALA A 476 -5.28 -25.42 4.55
CA ALA A 476 -4.54 -26.26 3.61
C ALA A 476 -4.23 -27.55 4.35
N ALA A 477 -5.00 -28.57 4.09
CA ALA A 477 -5.02 -29.76 4.91
C ALA A 477 -3.62 -30.38 4.86
N SER A 478 -2.95 -30.43 6.01
CA SER A 478 -2.36 -31.71 6.37
C SER A 478 -3.38 -32.76 5.91
N ALA A 479 -2.97 -33.80 5.22
CA ALA A 479 -3.81 -34.88 4.70
C ALA A 479 -4.57 -35.68 5.79
N ALA A 480 -5.06 -35.01 6.81
CA ALA A 480 -6.06 -35.46 7.75
C ALA A 480 -7.40 -35.22 7.09
N GLY A 481 -7.95 -36.29 6.53
CA GLY A 481 -9.18 -36.30 5.75
C GLY A 481 -10.28 -35.43 6.35
N ALA A 482 -11.11 -34.88 5.48
CA ALA A 482 -12.34 -34.21 5.90
C ALA A 482 -12.96 -35.01 7.05
N ILE A 483 -13.18 -34.36 8.19
CA ILE A 483 -13.85 -35.01 9.32
C ILE A 483 -15.24 -35.39 8.80
N LEU A 484 -15.34 -36.62 8.35
CA LEU A 484 -16.61 -37.18 7.92
C LEU A 484 -17.47 -37.29 9.18
N ARG A 485 -18.51 -36.45 9.27
CA ARG A 485 -19.47 -36.57 10.35
C ARG A 485 -20.31 -37.81 10.07
N VAL A 486 -20.06 -38.86 10.80
CA VAL A 486 -20.81 -40.14 10.70
C VAL A 486 -21.74 -40.21 11.89
N VAL A 487 -23.02 -40.25 11.62
CA VAL A 487 -24.06 -40.49 12.63
C VAL A 487 -24.48 -41.96 12.52
N THR A 488 -24.20 -42.74 13.55
CA THR A 488 -24.45 -44.19 13.56
C THR A 488 -25.72 -44.57 14.27
N ASP A 489 -26.25 -43.70 15.12
CA ASP A 489 -27.50 -43.96 15.87
C ASP A 489 -28.57 -42.93 15.46
N PRO A 490 -29.69 -43.36 14.85
CA PRO A 490 -30.80 -42.48 14.50
C PRO A 490 -31.68 -42.07 15.70
N ASN A 491 -31.48 -42.67 16.88
CA ASN A 491 -32.33 -42.48 18.06
C ASN A 491 -31.64 -41.69 19.18
N THR A 492 -30.82 -40.71 18.85
CA THR A 492 -30.19 -39.85 19.86
C THR A 492 -31.23 -38.97 20.57
N PRO A 493 -31.04 -38.62 21.87
CA PRO A 493 -32.00 -37.80 22.63
C PRO A 493 -32.22 -36.40 22.04
N ILE A 494 -31.21 -35.85 21.33
CA ILE A 494 -31.27 -34.58 20.61
C ILE A 494 -30.93 -34.87 19.14
N PRO A 495 -31.82 -34.55 18.18
CA PRO A 495 -31.55 -34.76 16.77
C PRO A 495 -30.36 -33.96 16.29
N GLU A 496 -29.43 -34.59 15.59
CA GLU A 496 -28.38 -33.91 14.89
C GLU A 496 -28.91 -33.36 13.57
N VAL A 497 -28.64 -32.07 13.34
CA VAL A 497 -29.17 -31.34 12.18
C VAL A 497 -28.06 -31.08 11.19
N HIS A 498 -28.34 -31.26 9.90
CA HIS A 498 -27.53 -30.86 8.80
C HIS A 498 -28.21 -29.76 8.00
N LEU A 499 -27.53 -28.61 7.85
CA LEU A 499 -28.06 -27.45 7.15
C LEU A 499 -27.32 -27.28 5.82
N LEU A 500 -28.07 -27.33 4.72
CA LEU A 500 -27.57 -27.05 3.37
C LEU A 500 -28.23 -25.78 2.85
N SER A 501 -27.45 -24.85 2.37
CA SER A 501 -27.96 -23.57 1.87
C SER A 501 -27.07 -22.97 0.78
N ASN A 502 -27.70 -22.39 -0.25
CA ASN A 502 -27.04 -21.54 -1.25
C ASN A 502 -27.42 -20.07 -1.08
N GLY A 503 -27.90 -19.67 0.11
CA GLY A 503 -28.37 -18.31 0.41
C GLY A 503 -29.80 -17.99 -0.07
N ARG A 504 -30.38 -18.83 -0.92
CA ARG A 504 -31.78 -18.68 -1.42
C ARG A 504 -32.64 -19.89 -1.22
N TYR A 505 -32.04 -21.07 -1.28
CA TYR A 505 -32.68 -22.35 -1.05
C TYR A 505 -32.01 -23.00 0.14
N HIS A 506 -32.82 -23.41 1.12
CA HIS A 506 -32.36 -24.00 2.36
C HIS A 506 -32.96 -25.38 2.48
N VAL A 507 -32.13 -26.35 2.83
CA VAL A 507 -32.56 -27.72 3.18
C VAL A 507 -32.09 -28.01 4.58
N ILE A 508 -32.98 -28.41 5.42
CA ILE A 508 -32.71 -28.91 6.77
C ILE A 508 -33.02 -30.39 6.77
N ALA A 509 -32.05 -31.17 7.19
CA ALA A 509 -32.22 -32.61 7.35
C ALA A 509 -31.72 -33.03 8.73
N THR A 510 -32.50 -33.86 9.43
CA THR A 510 -32.08 -34.50 10.67
C THR A 510 -31.71 -35.95 10.41
N HIS A 511 -30.82 -36.53 11.21
CA HIS A 511 -30.50 -37.94 11.13
C HIS A 511 -31.69 -38.82 11.59
N ALA A 512 -32.63 -38.26 12.34
CA ALA A 512 -33.84 -38.90 12.82
C ALA A 512 -34.99 -38.87 11.80
N ARG A 513 -34.70 -38.63 10.50
CA ARG A 513 -35.64 -38.64 9.36
C ARG A 513 -36.47 -37.38 9.16
N GLY A 514 -36.39 -36.39 10.04
CA GLY A 514 -37.06 -35.09 9.89
C GLY A 514 -36.31 -34.18 8.91
N GLY A 515 -37.06 -33.25 8.33
CA GLY A 515 -36.46 -32.23 7.50
C GLY A 515 -37.46 -31.45 6.67
N TYR A 516 -37.01 -30.29 6.18
CA TYR A 516 -37.79 -29.47 5.26
C TYR A 516 -36.88 -28.69 4.31
N SER A 517 -37.47 -28.18 3.24
CA SER A 517 -36.78 -27.25 2.35
C SER A 517 -37.59 -25.97 2.13
N ARG A 518 -36.86 -24.88 1.96
CA ARG A 518 -37.42 -23.53 1.83
C ARG A 518 -36.69 -22.77 0.75
N TRP A 519 -37.43 -22.07 -0.07
CA TRP A 519 -36.87 -21.14 -1.06
C TRP A 519 -37.28 -19.70 -0.67
N ARG A 520 -36.33 -18.90 -0.24
CA ARG A 520 -36.61 -17.59 0.38
C ARG A 520 -37.66 -17.71 1.48
N ASP A 521 -38.80 -17.05 1.35
CA ASP A 521 -39.92 -17.10 2.31
C ASP A 521 -40.96 -18.19 2.00
N LEU A 522 -40.75 -18.94 0.91
CA LEU A 522 -41.66 -19.99 0.49
C LEU A 522 -41.21 -21.36 0.99
N ALA A 523 -42.04 -22.03 1.77
CA ALA A 523 -41.83 -23.43 2.15
C ALA A 523 -42.08 -24.34 0.94
N VAL A 524 -41.03 -25.04 0.47
CA VAL A 524 -41.10 -25.98 -0.65
C VAL A 524 -41.65 -27.31 -0.18
N THR A 525 -41.21 -27.73 1.01
CA THR A 525 -41.81 -28.87 1.71
C THR A 525 -42.45 -28.37 3.00
N ARG A 526 -43.58 -29.00 3.36
CA ARG A 526 -44.37 -28.59 4.53
C ARG A 526 -43.62 -28.95 5.81
N TRP A 527 -43.37 -27.98 6.65
CA TRP A 527 -42.96 -28.18 8.04
C TRP A 527 -44.13 -27.88 8.97
N ARG A 528 -44.31 -28.75 9.96
CA ARG A 528 -45.18 -28.48 11.11
C ARG A 528 -44.35 -28.76 12.35
N GLU A 529 -44.30 -27.81 13.25
CA GLU A 529 -43.69 -28.02 14.56
C GLU A 529 -44.60 -28.96 15.37
N ASP A 530 -44.10 -30.15 15.63
CA ASP A 530 -44.79 -31.13 16.49
C ASP A 530 -43.74 -31.71 17.44
N ALA A 531 -43.81 -31.32 18.71
CA ALA A 531 -42.88 -31.74 19.74
C ALA A 531 -43.02 -33.23 20.11
N THR A 532 -44.07 -33.89 19.62
CA THR A 532 -44.36 -35.29 19.97
C THR A 532 -44.09 -36.28 18.83
N CYS A 533 -43.90 -35.80 17.60
CA CYS A 533 -43.78 -36.66 16.43
C CYS A 533 -42.85 -36.05 15.36
N ASP A 534 -41.66 -36.59 15.21
CA ASP A 534 -40.67 -36.18 14.19
C ASP A 534 -40.81 -37.03 12.91
N CYS A 535 -42.02 -37.04 12.32
CA CYS A 535 -42.30 -37.83 11.11
C CYS A 535 -42.33 -37.02 9.81
N TRP A 536 -41.98 -35.74 9.83
CA TRP A 536 -41.98 -34.88 8.66
C TRP A 536 -40.61 -34.87 7.97
N GLY A 537 -40.56 -35.36 6.74
CA GLY A 537 -39.32 -35.39 5.95
C GLY A 537 -39.53 -36.02 4.58
N THR A 538 -38.44 -36.22 3.86
CA THR A 538 -38.40 -36.95 2.59
C THR A 538 -37.84 -38.35 2.86
N PHE A 539 -38.62 -39.40 2.55
CA PHE A 539 -38.23 -40.77 2.78
C PHE A 539 -37.95 -41.47 1.45
N ILE A 540 -36.88 -42.22 1.39
CA ILE A 540 -36.47 -43.02 0.24
C ILE A 540 -36.53 -44.47 0.66
N TYR A 541 -37.43 -45.26 0.04
CA TYR A 541 -37.58 -46.69 0.28
C TYR A 541 -36.88 -47.47 -0.83
N LEU A 542 -35.92 -48.30 -0.46
CA LEU A 542 -35.26 -49.25 -1.35
C LEU A 542 -35.85 -50.64 -1.08
N ARG A 543 -36.35 -51.28 -2.13
CA ARG A 543 -36.82 -52.65 -2.07
C ARG A 543 -35.99 -53.51 -3.02
N ASP A 544 -35.26 -54.48 -2.48
CA ASP A 544 -34.61 -55.51 -3.26
C ASP A 544 -35.67 -56.55 -3.68
N ARG A 545 -35.63 -57.00 -4.95
CA ARG A 545 -36.59 -57.96 -5.50
C ARG A 545 -35.94 -59.31 -5.71
#